data_a87a53fae37800860d199b5a16349c62
#
_entry.id   a87a53fae37800860d199b5a16349c62
#
_cell.length_a   1.000
_cell.length_b   1.000
_cell.length_c   1.000
_cell.angle_alpha   90.00
_cell.angle_beta   90.00
_cell.angle_gamma   90.00
#
_symmetry.space_group_name_H-M   'P 1'
#
loop_
_entity.id
_entity.type
_entity.pdbx_description
1 polymer ?
#
loop_
_entity_poly.entity_id
_entity_poly.type
_entity_poly.pdbx_seq_one_letter_code
_entity_poly.pdbx_strand_id
1 'polypeptide(L)'
;MAKQKYIKASGIIYSSELKTIHKSGNNLQPIYEAFTNAWEAILERFGIDNSQRGNITITFNMQENLFEKEESNQALINIEVKDNGSGLNIPSFKRLENLRDISKGINNKGTGRVQFLHYFNKTIIDSVYKKGKSFEHIVVTLSQMTPFIKNNAIIRIDKKEKTEDGDIGTKVTFQQLLDEKRDKH
;
A
#
# COMPACT_ATOMS: atom_id res chain seq x y z
N MET A 1 -8.55 -12.31 -19.33
CA MET A 1 -7.70 -11.95 -18.18
C MET A 1 -6.98 -10.65 -18.50
N ALA A 2 -7.09 -9.63 -17.65
CA ALA A 2 -6.34 -8.39 -17.82
C ALA A 2 -4.83 -8.68 -17.75
N LYS A 3 -4.06 -8.15 -18.69
CA LYS A 3 -2.62 -8.38 -18.75
C LYS A 3 -1.95 -7.63 -17.60
N GLN A 4 -1.34 -8.37 -16.67
CA GLN A 4 -0.56 -7.79 -15.57
C GLN A 4 0.56 -6.90 -16.11
N LYS A 5 0.70 -5.68 -15.55
CA LYS A 5 1.68 -4.71 -16.03
C LYS A 5 2.60 -4.27 -14.90
N TYR A 6 3.88 -4.60 -14.98
CA TYR A 6 4.92 -4.07 -14.11
C TYR A 6 5.24 -2.61 -14.47
N ILE A 7 5.32 -1.76 -13.45
CA ILE A 7 5.78 -0.37 -13.59
C ILE A 7 7.30 -0.39 -13.41
N LYS A 8 8.00 -0.30 -14.54
CA LYS A 8 9.47 -0.31 -14.56
C LYS A 8 10.02 1.04 -14.13
N ALA A 9 11.07 1.03 -13.32
CA ALA A 9 11.79 2.24 -12.99
C ALA A 9 12.49 2.82 -14.23
N SER A 10 12.52 4.14 -14.30
CA SER A 10 13.30 4.88 -15.30
C SER A 10 14.47 5.57 -14.61
N GLY A 11 15.70 5.25 -15.03
CA GLY A 11 16.90 5.91 -14.51
C GLY A 11 17.38 5.45 -13.13
N ILE A 12 16.70 4.50 -12.47
CA ILE A 12 17.10 3.93 -11.18
C ILE A 12 17.00 2.42 -11.19
N ILE A 13 17.73 1.78 -10.26
CA ILE A 13 17.63 0.33 -10.00
C ILE A 13 16.95 0.16 -8.65
N TYR A 14 15.72 -0.35 -8.63
CA TYR A 14 14.94 -0.48 -7.40
C TYR A 14 15.63 -1.31 -6.32
N SER A 15 16.32 -2.40 -6.68
CA SER A 15 17.04 -3.22 -5.69
C SER A 15 18.16 -2.46 -4.96
N SER A 16 18.78 -1.47 -5.62
CA SER A 16 19.76 -0.58 -5.00
C SER A 16 19.09 0.51 -4.17
N GLU A 17 18.04 1.15 -4.71
CA GLU A 17 17.30 2.19 -3.99
C GLU A 17 16.65 1.68 -2.70
N LEU A 18 16.08 0.48 -2.70
CA LEU A 18 15.49 -0.13 -1.51
C LEU A 18 16.52 -0.32 -0.38
N LYS A 19 17.79 -0.60 -0.71
CA LYS A 19 18.87 -0.74 0.28
C LYS A 19 19.31 0.59 0.89
N THR A 20 19.10 1.71 0.20
CA THR A 20 19.48 3.06 0.70
C THR A 20 18.45 3.67 1.63
N ILE A 21 17.20 3.20 1.58
CA ILE A 21 16.12 3.69 2.45
C ILE A 21 16.08 2.79 3.69
N HIS A 22 16.44 3.34 4.84
CA HIS A 22 16.47 2.59 6.08
C HIS A 22 15.07 2.10 6.50
N LYS A 23 15.01 0.84 6.96
CA LYS A 23 13.85 0.30 7.67
C LYS A 23 13.63 1.12 8.94
N SER A 24 12.40 1.54 9.20
CA SER A 24 12.04 2.18 10.46
C SER A 24 12.25 1.19 11.62
N GLY A 25 12.68 1.68 12.78
CA GLY A 25 12.69 0.89 14.02
C GLY A 25 11.30 0.68 14.62
N ASN A 26 10.27 1.32 14.07
CA ASN A 26 8.90 1.18 14.55
C ASN A 26 8.14 0.17 13.68
N ASN A 27 7.79 -0.97 14.26
CA ASN A 27 7.07 -2.05 13.56
C ASN A 27 5.67 -1.65 13.06
N LEU A 28 5.08 -0.59 13.60
CA LEU A 28 3.80 -0.05 13.15
C LEU A 28 3.93 1.00 12.04
N GLN A 29 5.15 1.33 11.60
CA GLN A 29 5.37 2.34 10.58
C GLN A 29 4.56 2.13 9.29
N PRO A 30 4.43 0.90 8.74
CA PRO A 30 3.58 0.67 7.56
C PRO A 30 2.12 1.04 7.81
N ILE A 31 1.60 0.78 9.00
CA ILE A 31 0.21 1.08 9.35
C ILE A 31 0.03 2.60 9.47
N TYR A 32 0.97 3.31 10.12
CA TYR A 32 0.94 4.77 10.20
C TYR A 32 0.99 5.44 8.84
N GLU A 33 1.82 4.94 7.93
CA GLU A 33 1.89 5.46 6.56
C GLU A 33 0.59 5.22 5.79
N ALA A 34 0.00 4.03 5.92
CA ALA A 34 -1.30 3.73 5.29
C ALA A 34 -2.42 4.59 5.90
N PHE A 35 -2.44 4.76 7.22
CA PHE A 35 -3.39 5.63 7.91
C PHE A 35 -3.26 7.08 7.45
N THR A 36 -2.05 7.61 7.37
CA THR A 36 -1.80 8.98 6.92
C THR A 36 -2.28 9.19 5.49
N ASN A 37 -2.00 8.24 4.60
CA ASN A 37 -2.47 8.30 3.21
C ASN A 37 -4.01 8.23 3.14
N ALA A 38 -4.65 7.40 3.96
CA ALA A 38 -6.10 7.31 4.07
C ALA A 38 -6.72 8.62 4.56
N TRP A 39 -6.13 9.23 5.60
CA TRP A 39 -6.56 10.53 6.13
C TRP A 39 -6.45 11.64 5.07
N GLU A 40 -5.32 11.71 4.36
CA GLU A 40 -5.14 12.67 3.27
C GLU A 40 -6.18 12.49 2.16
N ALA A 41 -6.50 11.23 1.78
CA ALA A 41 -7.52 10.92 0.79
C ALA A 41 -8.93 11.34 1.26
N ILE A 42 -9.22 11.24 2.55
CA ILE A 42 -10.46 11.72 3.17
C ILE A 42 -10.53 13.25 3.08
N LEU A 43 -9.46 13.94 3.46
CA LEU A 43 -9.41 15.41 3.35
C LEU A 43 -9.54 15.88 1.91
N GLU A 44 -8.94 15.17 0.96
CA GLU A 44 -9.07 15.45 -0.48
C GLU A 44 -10.52 15.29 -0.95
N ARG A 45 -11.25 14.26 -0.46
CA ARG A 45 -12.63 13.98 -0.88
C ARG A 45 -13.65 14.90 -0.25
N PHE A 46 -13.53 15.16 1.04
CA PHE A 46 -14.58 15.82 1.83
C PHE A 46 -14.22 17.24 2.27
N GLY A 47 -12.94 17.62 2.21
CA GLY A 47 -12.43 18.84 2.82
C GLY A 47 -12.34 18.73 4.34
N ILE A 48 -11.66 19.69 4.97
CA ILE A 48 -11.43 19.67 6.43
C ILE A 48 -12.75 19.83 7.20
N ASP A 49 -13.64 20.70 6.72
CA ASP A 49 -14.92 21.01 7.38
C ASP A 49 -15.92 19.85 7.37
N ASN A 50 -15.74 18.88 6.46
CA ASN A 50 -16.57 17.69 6.34
C ASN A 50 -15.79 16.38 6.59
N SER A 51 -14.65 16.46 7.23
CA SER A 51 -13.79 15.30 7.50
C SER A 51 -14.47 14.24 8.38
N GLN A 52 -15.47 14.62 9.17
CA GLN A 52 -16.32 13.69 9.95
C GLN A 52 -17.09 12.68 9.09
N ARG A 53 -17.22 12.90 7.77
CA ARG A 53 -17.78 11.93 6.82
C ARG A 53 -16.77 10.86 6.41
N GLY A 54 -15.50 11.07 6.75
CA GLY A 54 -14.42 10.11 6.55
C GLY A 54 -14.52 8.94 7.51
N ASN A 55 -14.14 7.77 7.01
CA ASN A 55 -14.03 6.55 7.80
C ASN A 55 -12.72 5.86 7.46
N ILE A 56 -11.97 5.44 8.49
CA ILE A 56 -10.80 4.59 8.36
C ILE A 56 -11.00 3.41 9.29
N THR A 57 -10.92 2.21 8.73
CA THR A 57 -11.00 0.94 9.47
C THR A 57 -9.67 0.21 9.36
N ILE A 58 -9.11 -0.19 10.50
CA ILE A 58 -7.91 -1.03 10.57
C ILE A 58 -8.32 -2.38 11.12
N THR A 59 -8.05 -3.45 10.36
CA THR A 59 -8.40 -4.83 10.71
C THR A 59 -7.14 -5.68 10.78
N PHE A 60 -6.96 -6.38 11.91
CA PHE A 60 -5.92 -7.39 12.08
C PHE A 60 -6.58 -8.76 11.95
N ASN A 61 -6.26 -9.49 10.89
CA ASN A 61 -6.74 -10.85 10.69
C ASN A 61 -5.72 -11.83 11.26
N MET A 62 -6.15 -12.57 12.29
CA MET A 62 -5.33 -13.52 13.01
C MET A 62 -5.83 -14.93 12.75
N GLN A 63 -4.94 -15.91 12.74
CA GLN A 63 -5.27 -17.34 12.67
C GLN A 63 -4.87 -17.99 13.97
N GLU A 64 -5.78 -18.76 14.57
CA GLU A 64 -5.46 -19.62 15.70
C GLU A 64 -4.70 -20.86 15.22
N ASN A 65 -3.60 -21.15 15.90
CA ASN A 65 -2.85 -22.37 15.63
C ASN A 65 -3.40 -23.51 16.48
N LEU A 66 -4.27 -24.33 15.88
CA LEU A 66 -4.99 -25.42 16.57
C LEU A 66 -4.07 -26.54 17.10
N PHE A 67 -2.78 -26.54 16.75
CA PHE A 67 -1.84 -27.62 17.08
C PHE A 67 -0.89 -27.32 18.23
N GLU A 68 -0.85 -26.11 18.73
CA GLU A 68 0.02 -25.72 19.85
C GLU A 68 -0.81 -25.32 21.07
N LYS A 69 -0.52 -25.98 22.20
CA LYS A 69 -1.26 -25.83 23.47
C LYS A 69 -0.90 -24.59 24.29
N GLU A 70 -0.10 -23.67 23.76
CA GLU A 70 0.30 -22.45 24.46
C GLU A 70 -0.64 -21.30 24.12
N GLU A 71 -1.07 -20.54 25.13
CA GLU A 71 -2.06 -19.45 25.08
C GLU A 71 -1.71 -18.26 24.17
N SER A 72 -0.61 -18.29 23.43
CA SER A 72 -0.09 -17.16 22.64
C SER A 72 0.04 -17.41 21.14
N ASN A 73 -0.53 -18.49 20.60
CA ASN A 73 -0.25 -18.91 19.21
C ASN A 73 -1.26 -18.39 18.18
N GLN A 74 -1.50 -17.09 18.17
CA GLN A 74 -2.18 -16.42 17.06
C GLN A 74 -1.15 -15.96 16.03
N ALA A 75 -1.23 -16.45 14.80
CA ALA A 75 -0.42 -15.99 13.69
C ALA A 75 -1.14 -14.86 12.94
N LEU A 76 -0.44 -13.76 12.67
CA LEU A 76 -0.95 -12.68 11.83
C LEU A 76 -1.04 -13.15 10.37
N ILE A 77 -2.26 -13.19 9.81
CA ILE A 77 -2.48 -13.50 8.39
C ILE A 77 -2.24 -12.27 7.54
N ASN A 78 -2.91 -11.18 7.88
CA ASN A 78 -2.79 -9.89 7.19
C ASN A 78 -3.29 -8.73 8.06
N ILE A 79 -2.95 -7.51 7.63
CA ILE A 79 -3.51 -6.28 8.19
C ILE A 79 -4.18 -5.53 7.04
N GLU A 80 -5.38 -5.03 7.26
CA GLU A 80 -6.11 -4.21 6.30
C GLU A 80 -6.32 -2.81 6.85
N VAL A 81 -6.07 -1.81 6.00
CA VAL A 81 -6.44 -0.42 6.25
C VAL A 81 -7.39 0.00 5.13
N LYS A 82 -8.66 0.24 5.48
CA LYS A 82 -9.70 0.64 4.53
C LYS A 82 -10.15 2.06 4.83
N ASP A 83 -10.28 2.88 3.78
CA ASP A 83 -10.83 4.23 3.85
C ASP A 83 -11.94 4.44 2.82
N ASN A 84 -12.72 5.50 3.03
CA ASN A 84 -13.68 6.02 2.07
C ASN A 84 -13.24 7.38 1.49
N GLY A 85 -11.93 7.60 1.35
CA GLY A 85 -11.36 8.83 0.78
C GLY A 85 -11.52 8.95 -0.74
N SER A 86 -10.68 9.75 -1.38
CA SER A 86 -10.73 10.03 -2.84
C SER A 86 -10.32 8.84 -3.72
N GLY A 87 -9.79 7.78 -3.12
CA GLY A 87 -9.23 6.63 -3.81
C GLY A 87 -7.85 6.90 -4.42
N LEU A 88 -7.27 5.87 -5.05
CA LEU A 88 -5.97 5.95 -5.73
C LEU A 88 -6.15 6.62 -7.11
N ASN A 89 -6.51 7.90 -7.10
CA ASN A 89 -6.73 8.72 -8.30
C ASN A 89 -5.42 8.94 -9.09
N ILE A 90 -5.52 9.59 -10.27
CA ILE A 90 -4.37 9.77 -11.17
C ILE A 90 -3.19 10.49 -10.50
N PRO A 91 -3.37 11.62 -9.78
CA PRO A 91 -2.28 12.25 -9.04
C PRO A 91 -1.67 11.36 -7.98
N SER A 92 -2.48 10.64 -7.19
CA SER A 92 -2.03 9.72 -6.14
C SER A 92 -1.27 8.54 -6.71
N PHE A 93 -1.74 7.99 -7.85
CA PHE A 93 -1.06 6.92 -8.56
C PHE A 93 0.31 7.37 -9.11
N LYS A 94 0.41 8.57 -9.68
CA LYS A 94 1.70 9.12 -10.12
C LYS A 94 2.69 9.28 -8.96
N ARG A 95 2.22 9.73 -7.77
CA ARG A 95 3.05 9.78 -6.57
C ARG A 95 3.48 8.38 -6.12
N LEU A 96 2.61 7.37 -6.24
CA LEU A 96 2.96 5.98 -5.96
C LEU A 96 4.05 5.45 -6.89
N GLU A 97 4.07 5.84 -8.16
CA GLU A 97 5.11 5.44 -9.13
C GLU A 97 6.47 6.05 -8.82
N ASN A 98 6.52 7.30 -8.32
CA ASN A 98 7.75 8.06 -8.13
C ASN A 98 8.32 7.87 -6.72
N LEU A 99 9.36 7.03 -6.55
CA LEU A 99 10.12 6.98 -5.30
C LEU A 99 10.69 8.36 -4.96
N ARG A 100 10.67 8.71 -3.66
CA ARG A 100 11.14 9.99 -3.14
C ARG A 100 10.38 11.21 -3.68
N ASP A 101 9.12 11.04 -4.08
CA ASP A 101 8.27 12.17 -4.41
C ASP A 101 8.02 13.03 -3.16
N ILE A 102 8.65 14.20 -3.13
CA ILE A 102 8.58 15.19 -2.04
C ILE A 102 7.56 16.30 -2.33
N SER A 103 6.73 16.16 -3.35
CA SER A 103 5.79 17.21 -3.79
C SER A 103 4.77 17.63 -2.71
N LYS A 104 4.59 16.83 -1.65
CA LYS A 104 3.70 17.13 -0.52
C LYS A 104 4.31 18.02 0.59
N GLY A 105 5.52 18.56 0.42
CA GLY A 105 6.15 19.50 1.36
C GLY A 105 7.24 18.88 2.25
N ILE A 106 7.77 19.73 3.16
CA ILE A 106 9.06 19.52 3.87
C ILE A 106 9.12 18.26 4.73
N ASN A 107 8.00 17.76 5.22
CA ASN A 107 7.95 16.61 6.13
C ASN A 107 7.66 15.26 5.42
N ASN A 108 7.41 15.27 4.12
CA ASN A 108 7.08 14.07 3.37
C ASN A 108 8.28 13.60 2.55
N LYS A 109 8.95 12.55 3.02
CA LYS A 109 10.15 11.98 2.36
C LYS A 109 9.82 11.16 1.10
N GLY A 110 8.55 10.92 0.76
CA GLY A 110 8.13 10.08 -0.35
C GLY A 110 8.55 8.61 -0.23
N THR A 111 8.94 8.17 0.97
CA THR A 111 9.51 6.84 1.23
C THR A 111 8.54 5.89 1.93
N GLY A 112 7.33 6.33 2.27
CA GLY A 112 6.36 5.56 3.07
C GLY A 112 6.06 4.17 2.49
N ARG A 113 5.87 4.08 1.16
CA ARG A 113 5.64 2.80 0.49
C ARG A 113 6.83 1.84 0.55
N VAL A 114 8.06 2.35 0.76
CA VAL A 114 9.23 1.50 0.96
C VAL A 114 9.17 0.84 2.32
N GLN A 115 8.60 1.52 3.33
CA GLN A 115 8.35 0.91 4.63
C GLN A 115 7.40 -0.29 4.50
N PHE A 116 6.41 -0.24 3.59
CA PHE A 116 5.58 -1.42 3.31
C PHE A 116 6.43 -2.62 2.90
N LEU A 117 7.39 -2.42 2.00
CA LEU A 117 8.27 -3.45 1.48
C LEU A 117 9.31 -3.94 2.50
N HIS A 118 9.68 -3.12 3.48
CA HIS A 118 10.60 -3.52 4.54
C HIS A 118 9.97 -4.46 5.59
N TYR A 119 8.65 -4.44 5.69
CA TYR A 119 7.92 -5.22 6.68
C TYR A 119 7.08 -6.34 6.09
N PHE A 120 6.66 -6.23 4.83
CA PHE A 120 5.77 -7.19 4.19
C PHE A 120 6.27 -7.58 2.80
N ASN A 121 6.22 -8.87 2.48
CA ASN A 121 6.56 -9.35 1.14
C ASN A 121 5.59 -8.85 0.08
N LYS A 122 4.34 -8.60 0.47
CA LYS A 122 3.29 -8.21 -0.45
C LYS A 122 2.34 -7.21 0.20
N THR A 123 2.12 -6.09 -0.49
CA THR A 123 1.10 -5.11 -0.16
C THR A 123 0.17 -4.96 -1.36
N ILE A 124 -1.13 -5.12 -1.16
CA ILE A 124 -2.15 -4.96 -2.20
C ILE A 124 -2.89 -3.66 -1.91
N ILE A 125 -3.03 -2.81 -2.91
CA ILE A 125 -3.85 -1.60 -2.90
C ILE A 125 -5.01 -1.85 -3.86
N ASP A 126 -6.22 -1.96 -3.32
CA ASP A 126 -7.47 -2.15 -4.06
C ASP A 126 -8.29 -0.86 -3.91
N SER A 127 -8.58 -0.17 -5.01
CA SER A 127 -9.15 1.16 -4.94
C SER A 127 -10.12 1.48 -6.06
N VAL A 128 -11.21 2.15 -5.69
CA VAL A 128 -12.15 2.77 -6.62
C VAL A 128 -12.04 4.28 -6.50
N TYR A 129 -11.93 4.96 -7.62
CA TYR A 129 -11.86 6.42 -7.67
C TYR A 129 -12.69 7.01 -8.80
N LYS A 130 -13.07 8.28 -8.63
CA LYS A 130 -13.83 9.02 -9.64
C LYS A 130 -12.91 9.52 -10.76
N LYS A 131 -13.31 9.29 -12.02
CA LYS A 131 -12.61 9.78 -13.21
C LYS A 131 -13.58 10.47 -14.15
N GLY A 132 -13.69 11.78 -14.02
CA GLY A 132 -14.69 12.57 -14.72
C GLY A 132 -16.11 12.18 -14.28
N LYS A 133 -16.91 11.66 -15.20
CA LYS A 133 -18.29 11.19 -14.94
C LYS A 133 -18.41 9.71 -14.62
N SER A 134 -17.30 8.95 -14.64
CA SER A 134 -17.27 7.51 -14.40
C SER A 134 -16.39 7.17 -13.21
N PHE A 135 -16.40 5.89 -12.81
CA PHE A 135 -15.49 5.34 -11.80
C PHE A 135 -14.50 4.41 -12.46
N GLU A 136 -13.33 4.32 -11.88
CA GLU A 136 -12.28 3.39 -12.27
C GLU A 136 -11.86 2.56 -11.07
N HIS A 137 -11.80 1.24 -11.24
CA HIS A 137 -11.30 0.29 -10.26
C HIS A 137 -9.87 -0.09 -10.62
N ILE A 138 -8.96 0.08 -9.69
CA ILE A 138 -7.56 -0.28 -9.85
C ILE A 138 -7.09 -1.17 -8.70
N VAL A 139 -6.39 -2.25 -9.04
CA VAL A 139 -5.70 -3.10 -8.07
C VAL A 139 -4.22 -3.10 -8.40
N VAL A 140 -3.42 -2.79 -7.40
CA VAL A 140 -1.96 -2.66 -7.50
C VAL A 140 -1.31 -3.54 -6.44
N THR A 141 -0.30 -4.30 -6.82
CA THR A 141 0.57 -5.03 -5.89
C THR A 141 1.93 -4.36 -5.80
N LEU A 142 2.37 -4.09 -4.56
CA LEU A 142 3.74 -3.72 -4.23
C LEU A 142 4.46 -4.94 -3.67
N SER A 143 5.69 -5.21 -4.17
CA SER A 143 6.50 -6.33 -3.69
C SER A 143 7.96 -6.14 -4.09
N GLN A 144 8.86 -6.73 -3.30
CA GLN A 144 10.28 -6.91 -3.67
C GLN A 144 10.63 -8.35 -4.01
N MET A 145 9.63 -9.22 -4.19
CA MET A 145 9.85 -10.61 -4.60
C MET A 145 10.52 -10.70 -5.96
N THR A 146 11.19 -11.83 -6.23
CA THR A 146 11.97 -12.07 -7.45
C THR A 146 11.31 -11.65 -8.77
N PRO A 147 10.01 -11.89 -9.03
CA PRO A 147 9.38 -11.46 -10.28
C PRO A 147 9.38 -9.93 -10.46
N PHE A 148 9.27 -9.17 -9.37
CA PHE A 148 9.30 -7.71 -9.39
C PHE A 148 10.71 -7.20 -9.65
N ILE A 149 11.68 -7.67 -8.88
CA ILE A 149 13.09 -7.26 -8.99
C ILE A 149 13.66 -7.59 -10.37
N LYS A 150 13.37 -8.78 -10.94
CA LYS A 150 13.76 -9.15 -12.33
C LYS A 150 13.20 -8.21 -13.39
N ASN A 151 12.06 -7.56 -13.12
CA ASN A 151 11.47 -6.56 -14.01
C ASN A 151 11.92 -5.12 -13.70
N ASN A 152 12.87 -4.94 -12.78
CA ASN A 152 13.23 -3.63 -12.21
C ASN A 152 11.98 -2.84 -11.81
N ALA A 153 11.10 -3.48 -11.05
CA ALA A 153 9.83 -2.94 -10.58
C ALA A 153 9.60 -3.29 -9.12
N ILE A 154 8.85 -2.47 -8.43
CA ILE A 154 8.27 -2.77 -7.12
C ILE A 154 6.74 -2.67 -7.15
N ILE A 155 6.20 -2.22 -8.28
CA ILE A 155 4.77 -1.99 -8.49
C ILE A 155 4.32 -2.79 -9.70
N ARG A 156 3.17 -3.45 -9.57
CA ARG A 156 2.47 -4.13 -10.66
C ARG A 156 0.99 -3.76 -10.62
N ILE A 157 0.45 -3.36 -11.76
CA ILE A 157 -0.99 -3.20 -11.94
C ILE A 157 -1.55 -4.58 -12.25
N ASP A 158 -2.42 -5.08 -11.37
CA ASP A 158 -3.09 -6.36 -11.53
C ASP A 158 -4.45 -6.20 -12.21
N LYS A 159 -5.13 -5.07 -11.94
CA LYS A 159 -6.43 -4.75 -12.51
C LYS A 159 -6.52 -3.24 -12.74
N LYS A 160 -7.12 -2.85 -13.86
CA LYS A 160 -7.52 -1.47 -14.12
C LYS A 160 -8.65 -1.48 -15.12
N GLU A 161 -9.85 -1.10 -14.68
CA GLU A 161 -11.04 -1.11 -15.51
C GLU A 161 -12.05 -0.06 -15.05
N LYS A 162 -12.97 0.30 -15.93
CA LYS A 162 -14.13 1.10 -15.56
C LYS A 162 -15.09 0.25 -14.72
N THR A 163 -15.73 0.88 -13.75
CA THR A 163 -16.76 0.25 -12.92
C THR A 163 -17.97 1.16 -12.79
N GLU A 164 -19.12 0.57 -12.56
CA GLU A 164 -20.36 1.30 -12.18
C GLU A 164 -20.45 1.46 -10.67
N ASP A 165 -19.66 0.66 -9.92
CA ASP A 165 -19.56 0.76 -8.47
C ASP A 165 -18.96 2.10 -8.07
N GLY A 166 -19.77 2.91 -7.38
CA GLY A 166 -19.41 4.24 -6.88
C GLY A 166 -18.88 4.24 -5.45
N ASP A 167 -18.57 3.07 -4.86
CA ASP A 167 -17.99 2.98 -3.51
C ASP A 167 -16.51 3.42 -3.53
N ILE A 168 -16.33 4.74 -3.59
CA ILE A 168 -15.01 5.37 -3.69
C ILE A 168 -14.24 5.17 -2.38
N GLY A 169 -12.99 4.76 -2.49
CA GLY A 169 -12.08 4.58 -1.37
C GLY A 169 -10.91 3.68 -1.72
N THR A 170 -10.13 3.33 -0.71
CA THR A 170 -8.98 2.45 -0.85
C THR A 170 -8.95 1.42 0.26
N LYS A 171 -8.55 0.21 -0.07
CA LYS A 171 -8.17 -0.84 0.87
C LYS A 171 -6.71 -1.23 0.62
N VAL A 172 -5.88 -1.03 1.62
CA VAL A 172 -4.49 -1.49 1.65
C VAL A 172 -4.43 -2.77 2.48
N THR A 173 -3.96 -3.86 1.89
CA THR A 173 -3.80 -5.15 2.57
C THR A 173 -2.32 -5.53 2.62
N PHE A 174 -1.79 -5.65 3.83
CA PHE A 174 -0.43 -6.10 4.11
C PHE A 174 -0.41 -7.60 4.35
N GLN A 175 0.40 -8.33 3.60
CA GLN A 175 0.47 -9.80 3.62
C GLN A 175 1.92 -10.27 3.76
N GLN A 176 2.09 -11.44 4.36
CA GLN A 176 3.39 -12.10 4.51
C GLN A 176 4.40 -11.20 5.23
N LEU A 177 4.17 -11.01 6.53
CA LEU A 177 5.11 -10.29 7.40
C LEU A 177 6.51 -10.91 7.28
N LEU A 178 7.51 -10.06 7.05
CA LEU A 178 8.91 -10.46 6.99
C LEU A 178 9.42 -10.76 8.38
N ASP A 179 9.96 -11.96 8.58
CA ASP A 179 10.59 -12.36 9.84
C ASP A 179 12.04 -11.82 9.86
N GLU A 180 12.38 -11.01 10.87
CA GLU A 180 13.72 -10.45 11.04
C GLU A 180 14.82 -11.52 11.21
N LYS A 181 14.44 -12.75 11.53
CA LYS A 181 15.37 -13.87 11.66
C LYS A 181 15.76 -14.53 10.33
N ARG A 182 14.97 -14.31 9.26
CA ARG A 182 15.24 -14.91 7.93
C ARG A 182 16.16 -14.10 7.03
N ASP A 183 16.34 -12.81 7.31
CA ASP A 183 17.11 -11.89 6.45
C ASP A 183 18.61 -11.81 6.79
N LYS A 184 19.11 -12.70 7.66
CA LYS A 184 20.53 -12.72 8.08
C LYS A 184 21.39 -13.78 7.36
N HIS A 185 20.96 -14.22 6.17
CA HIS A 185 21.77 -15.14 5.34
C HIS A 185 21.97 -14.61 3.93
#